data_f318c345bbdecad25918ac2e5718ad68
#
_entry.id   f318c345bbdecad25918ac2e5718ad68
#
_cell.length_a   1.000
_cell.length_b   1.000
_cell.length_c   1.000
_cell.angle_alpha   90.00
_cell.angle_beta   90.00
_cell.angle_gamma   90.00
#
_symmetry.space_group_name_H-M   'P 1'
#
loop_
_entity.id
_entity.type
_entity.pdbx_description
1 polymer ?
#
loop_
_entity_poly.entity_id
_entity_poly.type
_entity_poly.pdbx_seq_one_letter_code
_entity_poly.pdbx_strand_id
1 'polypeptide(L)'
;MFKQHINSIDQFSHGLSIDINCDMGEGMLNDASLMPFISSANIACGYHAGNEDTIKRTIELALENNVAIGAHPSYNDRENFGRLSQSIALVELAELISDQISLFEKITNQMGCKIHHVKLHGALYNDCAKDALSSKIVAQTIQAIDPSIMLYGLSGSHSIKEAKAIGLRSVEEVFADRTYQANGQLTPRYLDHALIKDPDESAQQVLSMVLDQEIKTHDGTMIAVNAETVCIHGDHPEAIEIAKHLFTTLQQYKIEIKQP
;
A
#
# COMPACT_ATOMS: atom_id res chain seq x y z
N MET A 1 21.57 -22.89 10.30
CA MET A 1 20.38 -23.23 9.49
C MET A 1 20.26 -22.40 8.21
N PHE A 2 20.77 -21.18 8.14
CA PHE A 2 20.66 -20.28 6.96
C PHE A 2 21.32 -20.74 5.66
N LYS A 3 22.42 -21.50 5.71
CA LYS A 3 23.14 -21.96 4.50
C LYS A 3 22.47 -23.10 3.72
N GLN A 4 21.50 -23.79 4.29
CA GLN A 4 20.82 -24.91 3.60
C GLN A 4 19.59 -24.43 2.79
N HIS A 5 19.01 -23.25 3.10
CA HIS A 5 17.91 -22.66 2.33
C HIS A 5 18.38 -22.03 1.01
N ILE A 6 19.62 -21.50 0.95
CA ILE A 6 20.12 -20.78 -0.23
C ILE A 6 20.25 -21.71 -1.46
N ASN A 7 20.58 -22.97 -1.29
CA ASN A 7 20.74 -23.91 -2.40
C ASN A 7 19.42 -24.44 -3.01
N SER A 8 18.28 -24.28 -2.33
CA SER A 8 16.95 -24.59 -2.87
C SER A 8 16.28 -23.40 -3.57
N ILE A 9 16.74 -22.18 -3.29
CA ILE A 9 16.15 -20.91 -3.79
C ILE A 9 16.40 -20.71 -5.28
N ASP A 10 17.54 -21.18 -5.81
CA ASP A 10 17.85 -21.06 -7.25
C ASP A 10 16.84 -21.75 -8.18
N GLN A 11 16.00 -22.65 -7.68
CA GLN A 11 14.95 -23.30 -8.48
C GLN A 11 13.58 -22.62 -8.43
N PHE A 12 13.31 -21.77 -7.42
CA PHE A 12 11.98 -21.22 -7.17
C PHE A 12 11.83 -19.71 -7.47
N SER A 13 12.91 -18.94 -7.56
CA SER A 13 12.85 -17.48 -7.70
C SER A 13 12.90 -16.97 -9.15
N HIS A 14 13.12 -17.82 -10.14
CA HIS A 14 13.12 -17.37 -11.54
C HIS A 14 11.72 -16.93 -12.00
N GLY A 15 11.55 -15.61 -12.17
CA GLY A 15 10.32 -14.98 -12.67
C GLY A 15 9.40 -14.42 -11.59
N LEU A 16 9.75 -14.48 -10.30
CA LEU A 16 8.98 -13.80 -9.26
C LEU A 16 9.21 -12.29 -9.33
N SER A 17 8.14 -11.55 -9.19
CA SER A 17 8.17 -10.09 -9.08
C SER A 17 7.24 -9.62 -7.98
N ILE A 18 7.57 -8.47 -7.38
CA ILE A 18 6.80 -7.82 -6.34
C ILE A 18 6.82 -6.32 -6.54
N ASP A 19 5.72 -5.64 -6.28
CA ASP A 19 5.68 -4.19 -6.17
C ASP A 19 6.05 -3.78 -4.73
N ILE A 20 6.80 -2.69 -4.58
CA ILE A 20 6.99 -2.01 -3.30
C ILE A 20 6.29 -0.68 -3.38
N ASN A 21 5.28 -0.48 -2.53
CA ASN A 21 4.57 0.78 -2.47
C ASN A 21 4.85 1.52 -1.15
N CYS A 22 4.76 2.86 -1.20
CA CYS A 22 4.93 3.70 -0.02
C CYS A 22 3.94 4.87 -0.03
N ASP A 23 3.43 5.22 1.17
CA ASP A 23 2.58 6.39 1.35
C ASP A 23 3.45 7.64 1.35
N MET A 24 3.11 8.62 0.49
CA MET A 24 3.93 9.76 0.11
C MET A 24 3.13 11.06 0.09
N GLY A 25 3.81 12.21 0.06
CA GLY A 25 3.15 13.50 0.00
C GLY A 25 2.40 13.87 1.28
N GLU A 26 2.73 13.20 2.37
CA GLU A 26 2.08 13.38 3.68
C GLU A 26 2.75 14.44 4.55
N GLY A 27 3.73 15.18 3.99
CA GLY A 27 4.47 16.22 4.71
C GLY A 27 5.74 15.72 5.40
N MET A 28 6.13 14.48 5.17
CA MET A 28 7.40 13.93 5.63
C MET A 28 8.57 14.42 4.77
N LEU A 29 9.75 14.56 5.36
CA LEU A 29 10.95 15.04 4.66
C LEU A 29 11.71 13.93 3.90
N ASN A 30 11.27 12.69 4.01
CA ASN A 30 11.97 11.51 3.51
C ASN A 30 11.46 10.97 2.16
N ASP A 31 10.43 11.58 1.56
CA ASP A 31 9.86 11.14 0.27
C ASP A 31 10.94 10.94 -0.79
N ALA A 32 11.80 11.95 -1.00
CA ALA A 32 12.88 11.86 -1.98
C ALA A 32 13.91 10.77 -1.68
N SER A 33 14.11 10.43 -0.40
CA SER A 33 15.06 9.39 0.02
C SER A 33 14.48 7.98 -0.11
N LEU A 34 13.16 7.84 -0.10
CA LEU A 34 12.44 6.56 -0.25
C LEU A 34 12.19 6.20 -1.72
N MET A 35 12.00 7.21 -2.60
CA MET A 35 11.69 7.00 -4.02
C MET A 35 12.61 5.99 -4.73
N PRO A 36 13.93 5.95 -4.52
CA PRO A 36 14.81 4.98 -5.19
C PRO A 36 14.58 3.51 -4.81
N PHE A 37 13.81 3.23 -3.76
CA PHE A 37 13.61 1.88 -3.22
C PHE A 37 12.19 1.35 -3.42
N ILE A 38 11.31 2.10 -4.09
CA ILE A 38 9.91 1.74 -4.32
C ILE A 38 9.60 1.69 -5.82
N SER A 39 8.51 1.02 -6.18
CA SER A 39 7.99 0.97 -7.55
C SER A 39 6.61 1.65 -7.68
N SER A 40 5.93 1.94 -6.56
CA SER A 40 4.64 2.63 -6.53
C SER A 40 4.56 3.64 -5.38
N ALA A 41 4.01 4.83 -5.63
CA ALA A 41 3.80 5.88 -4.64
C ALA A 41 2.30 6.13 -4.43
N ASN A 42 1.82 6.05 -3.20
CA ASN A 42 0.45 6.40 -2.83
C ASN A 42 0.45 7.84 -2.35
N ILE A 43 0.02 8.79 -3.19
CA ILE A 43 0.19 10.22 -2.92
C ILE A 43 -1.05 10.79 -2.26
N ALA A 44 -0.89 11.41 -1.09
CA ALA A 44 -1.96 12.02 -0.31
C ALA A 44 -2.77 13.02 -1.14
N CYS A 45 -4.11 12.95 -1.05
CA CYS A 45 -5.04 13.75 -1.84
C CYS A 45 -5.50 15.05 -1.13
N GLY A 46 -4.82 15.48 -0.06
CA GLY A 46 -5.09 16.75 0.62
C GLY A 46 -6.09 16.68 1.78
N TYR A 47 -6.79 15.57 2.00
CA TYR A 47 -7.82 15.45 3.04
C TYR A 47 -7.24 15.06 4.40
N HIS A 48 -6.31 14.12 4.48
CA HIS A 48 -5.58 13.79 5.71
C HIS A 48 -4.23 14.52 5.81
N ALA A 49 -3.57 14.73 4.67
CA ALA A 49 -2.27 15.36 4.56
C ALA A 49 -2.04 15.98 3.19
N GLY A 50 -0.96 16.74 3.04
CA GLY A 50 -0.57 17.35 1.78
C GLY A 50 -1.46 18.54 1.35
N ASN A 51 -1.16 19.07 0.19
CA ASN A 51 -1.88 20.09 -0.55
C ASN A 51 -1.48 20.01 -2.04
N GLU A 52 -2.01 20.85 -2.89
CA GLU A 52 -1.73 20.82 -4.34
C GLU A 52 -0.24 20.90 -4.67
N ASP A 53 0.51 21.75 -3.97
CA ASP A 53 1.97 21.90 -4.20
C ASP A 53 2.73 20.64 -3.77
N THR A 54 2.35 20.05 -2.65
CA THR A 54 2.91 18.78 -2.18
C THR A 54 2.62 17.65 -3.16
N ILE A 55 1.39 17.55 -3.66
CA ILE A 55 0.98 16.55 -4.66
C ILE A 55 1.86 16.68 -5.91
N LYS A 56 1.98 17.89 -6.48
CA LYS A 56 2.78 18.16 -7.68
C LYS A 56 4.25 17.76 -7.48
N ARG A 57 4.83 18.18 -6.36
CA ARG A 57 6.23 17.86 -6.03
C ARG A 57 6.46 16.36 -5.89
N THR A 58 5.54 15.63 -5.26
CA THR A 58 5.67 14.18 -5.09
C THR A 58 5.46 13.45 -6.42
N ILE A 59 4.56 13.95 -7.29
CA ILE A 59 4.43 13.43 -8.67
C ILE A 59 5.73 13.65 -9.47
N GLU A 60 6.36 14.82 -9.38
CA GLU A 60 7.66 15.08 -10.03
C GLU A 60 8.72 14.07 -9.59
N LEU A 61 8.85 13.85 -8.28
CA LEU A 61 9.77 12.84 -7.74
C LEU A 61 9.46 11.42 -8.25
N ALA A 62 8.19 11.04 -8.33
CA ALA A 62 7.78 9.73 -8.85
C ALA A 62 8.15 9.58 -10.34
N LEU A 63 7.90 10.60 -11.15
CA LEU A 63 8.27 10.61 -12.58
C LEU A 63 9.77 10.51 -12.79
N GLU A 64 10.58 11.26 -12.03
CA GLU A 64 12.05 11.23 -12.10
C GLU A 64 12.63 9.84 -11.76
N ASN A 65 11.92 9.06 -10.93
CA ASN A 65 12.35 7.74 -10.48
C ASN A 65 11.62 6.57 -11.19
N ASN A 66 10.76 6.83 -12.17
CA ASN A 66 9.92 5.84 -12.86
C ASN A 66 9.00 5.05 -11.89
N VAL A 67 8.52 5.70 -10.85
CA VAL A 67 7.61 5.15 -9.85
C VAL A 67 6.17 5.36 -10.29
N ALA A 68 5.31 4.35 -10.14
CA ALA A 68 3.89 4.44 -10.46
C ALA A 68 3.18 5.41 -9.53
N ILE A 69 2.27 6.22 -10.08
CA ILE A 69 1.57 7.29 -9.37
C ILE A 69 0.18 6.83 -8.98
N GLY A 70 -0.07 6.71 -7.69
CA GLY A 70 -1.37 6.35 -7.11
C GLY A 70 -1.98 7.46 -6.28
N ALA A 71 -3.30 7.53 -6.28
CA ALA A 71 -4.06 8.41 -5.39
C ALA A 71 -4.28 7.73 -4.03
N HIS A 72 -4.11 8.50 -2.95
CA HIS A 72 -4.21 8.02 -1.57
C HIS A 72 -5.35 8.71 -0.80
N PRO A 73 -6.63 8.46 -1.16
CA PRO A 73 -7.78 9.10 -0.54
C PRO A 73 -8.04 8.57 0.87
N SER A 74 -8.56 9.45 1.73
CA SER A 74 -8.80 9.21 3.14
C SER A 74 -10.13 9.76 3.61
N TYR A 75 -10.48 9.50 4.86
CA TYR A 75 -11.47 10.35 5.54
C TYR A 75 -10.98 11.80 5.60
N ASN A 76 -11.92 12.75 5.60
CA ASN A 76 -11.59 14.17 5.78
C ASN A 76 -11.30 14.46 7.26
N ASP A 77 -10.08 14.14 7.67
CA ASP A 77 -9.64 14.20 9.07
C ASP A 77 -8.15 14.55 9.15
N ARG A 78 -7.82 15.79 8.81
CA ARG A 78 -6.44 16.26 8.86
C ARG A 78 -5.89 16.33 10.29
N GLU A 79 -6.75 16.58 11.27
CA GLU A 79 -6.35 16.71 12.66
C GLU A 79 -5.81 15.39 13.24
N ASN A 80 -6.43 14.26 12.85
CA ASN A 80 -6.02 12.92 13.28
C ASN A 80 -5.33 12.13 12.16
N PHE A 81 -4.89 12.83 11.12
CA PHE A 81 -4.18 12.21 10.00
C PHE A 81 -4.97 11.07 9.32
N GLY A 82 -6.31 11.21 9.23
CA GLY A 82 -7.17 10.18 8.63
C GLY A 82 -7.22 8.84 9.37
N ARG A 83 -6.78 8.80 10.64
CA ARG A 83 -6.62 7.54 11.41
C ARG A 83 -7.79 7.21 12.34
N LEU A 84 -8.81 8.07 12.38
CA LEU A 84 -10.03 7.79 13.12
C LEU A 84 -11.13 7.33 12.16
N SER A 85 -11.77 6.19 12.50
CA SER A 85 -12.93 5.67 11.77
C SER A 85 -14.10 6.64 11.88
N GLN A 86 -14.79 6.85 10.76
CA GLN A 86 -15.94 7.73 10.67
C GLN A 86 -17.16 6.94 10.22
N SER A 87 -18.31 7.22 10.84
CA SER A 87 -19.59 6.68 10.39
C SER A 87 -20.22 7.66 9.42
N ILE A 88 -20.07 7.40 8.12
CA ILE A 88 -20.63 8.20 7.04
C ILE A 88 -21.59 7.35 6.19
N ALA A 89 -22.55 7.98 5.56
CA ALA A 89 -23.47 7.29 4.65
C ALA A 89 -22.72 6.80 3.39
N LEU A 90 -23.18 5.72 2.76
CA LEU A 90 -22.54 5.16 1.57
C LEU A 90 -22.48 6.15 0.40
N VAL A 91 -23.46 7.04 0.27
CA VAL A 91 -23.45 8.10 -0.73
C VAL A 91 -22.35 9.13 -0.45
N GLU A 92 -22.21 9.52 0.81
CA GLU A 92 -21.15 10.44 1.26
C GLU A 92 -19.75 9.81 1.08
N LEU A 93 -19.63 8.50 1.28
CA LEU A 93 -18.40 7.76 1.00
C LEU A 93 -18.05 7.82 -0.49
N ALA A 94 -19.02 7.60 -1.38
CA ALA A 94 -18.81 7.69 -2.82
C ALA A 94 -18.36 9.11 -3.24
N GLU A 95 -19.02 10.14 -2.72
CA GLU A 95 -18.66 11.55 -2.97
C GLU A 95 -17.25 11.85 -2.44
N LEU A 96 -16.94 11.45 -1.19
CA LEU A 96 -15.63 11.63 -0.57
C LEU A 96 -14.48 11.04 -1.41
N ILE A 97 -14.67 9.84 -1.96
CA ILE A 97 -13.68 9.17 -2.81
C ILE A 97 -13.59 9.86 -4.17
N SER A 98 -14.73 10.15 -4.78
CA SER A 98 -14.81 10.80 -6.11
C SER A 98 -14.14 12.17 -6.12
N ASP A 99 -14.38 12.99 -5.11
CA ASP A 99 -13.82 14.34 -5.00
C ASP A 99 -12.29 14.30 -4.93
N GLN A 100 -11.74 13.41 -4.10
CA GLN A 100 -10.30 13.26 -3.93
C GLN A 100 -9.61 12.73 -5.19
N ILE A 101 -10.17 11.69 -5.82
CA ILE A 101 -9.61 11.15 -7.06
C ILE A 101 -9.72 12.16 -8.19
N SER A 102 -10.85 12.87 -8.33
CA SER A 102 -11.03 13.88 -9.39
C SER A 102 -10.09 15.07 -9.23
N LEU A 103 -9.84 15.52 -7.99
CA LEU A 103 -8.83 16.54 -7.71
C LEU A 103 -7.44 16.05 -8.12
N PHE A 104 -7.09 14.83 -7.73
CA PHE A 104 -5.80 14.23 -8.04
C PHE A 104 -5.63 14.02 -9.55
N GLU A 105 -6.66 13.53 -10.24
CA GLU A 105 -6.68 13.36 -11.70
C GLU A 105 -6.48 14.68 -12.44
N LYS A 106 -7.11 15.76 -11.99
CA LYS A 106 -6.88 17.10 -12.55
C LYS A 106 -5.40 17.49 -12.49
N ILE A 107 -4.72 17.20 -11.38
CA ILE A 107 -3.31 17.53 -11.20
C ILE A 107 -2.43 16.63 -12.08
N THR A 108 -2.66 15.32 -12.09
CA THR A 108 -1.89 14.37 -12.93
C THR A 108 -2.03 14.71 -14.42
N ASN A 109 -3.24 15.07 -14.89
CA ASN A 109 -3.47 15.49 -16.25
C ASN A 109 -2.71 16.79 -16.62
N GLN A 110 -2.62 17.77 -15.71
CA GLN A 110 -1.83 18.99 -15.91
C GLN A 110 -0.33 18.68 -16.03
N MET A 111 0.14 17.63 -15.37
CA MET A 111 1.53 17.19 -15.38
C MET A 111 1.84 16.16 -16.49
N GLY A 112 0.84 15.79 -17.31
CA GLY A 112 1.00 14.87 -18.43
C GLY A 112 1.18 13.40 -18.02
N CYS A 113 0.73 13.02 -16.83
CA CYS A 113 0.74 11.64 -16.33
C CYS A 113 -0.67 11.15 -15.98
N LYS A 114 -0.79 9.87 -15.63
CA LYS A 114 -2.07 9.22 -15.29
C LYS A 114 -2.01 8.57 -13.92
N ILE A 115 -3.18 8.40 -13.31
CA ILE A 115 -3.35 7.60 -12.10
C ILE A 115 -3.18 6.12 -12.47
N HIS A 116 -2.26 5.45 -11.83
CA HIS A 116 -2.02 4.02 -12.00
C HIS A 116 -2.93 3.21 -11.07
N HIS A 117 -3.05 3.62 -9.82
CA HIS A 117 -3.83 2.92 -8.80
C HIS A 117 -4.43 3.88 -7.77
N VAL A 118 -5.36 3.35 -6.99
CA VAL A 118 -5.90 3.96 -5.78
C VAL A 118 -5.62 3.03 -4.62
N LYS A 119 -5.06 3.57 -3.55
CA LYS A 119 -4.92 2.93 -2.25
C LYS A 119 -5.54 3.82 -1.19
N LEU A 120 -6.52 3.32 -0.46
CA LEU A 120 -7.13 4.07 0.63
C LEU A 120 -6.13 4.30 1.77
N HIS A 121 -6.28 5.43 2.48
CA HIS A 121 -5.42 5.74 3.63
C HIS A 121 -6.08 5.39 4.97
N GLY A 122 -5.26 4.98 5.92
CA GLY A 122 -5.52 4.98 7.36
C GLY A 122 -6.76 4.21 7.80
N ALA A 123 -7.67 4.89 8.51
CA ALA A 123 -8.88 4.25 9.02
C ALA A 123 -9.82 3.80 7.88
N LEU A 124 -9.94 4.59 6.81
CA LEU A 124 -10.77 4.25 5.67
C LEU A 124 -10.32 2.94 4.99
N TYR A 125 -9.00 2.71 4.87
CA TYR A 125 -8.44 1.45 4.39
C TYR A 125 -8.87 0.26 5.25
N ASN A 126 -8.71 0.39 6.57
CA ASN A 126 -9.05 -0.68 7.51
C ASN A 126 -10.56 -0.94 7.61
N ASP A 127 -11.37 0.10 7.53
CA ASP A 127 -12.83 -0.02 7.60
C ASP A 127 -13.37 -0.70 6.33
N CYS A 128 -12.91 -0.29 5.16
CA CYS A 128 -13.26 -0.97 3.89
C CYS A 128 -12.75 -2.42 3.86
N ALA A 129 -11.56 -2.71 4.40
CA ALA A 129 -11.08 -4.09 4.46
C ALA A 129 -12.04 -5.04 5.23
N LYS A 130 -12.83 -4.50 6.16
CA LYS A 130 -13.76 -5.24 7.05
C LYS A 130 -15.20 -5.23 6.58
N ASP A 131 -15.61 -4.23 5.79
CA ASP A 131 -16.99 -4.02 5.40
C ASP A 131 -17.20 -4.15 3.89
N ALA A 132 -18.02 -5.14 3.50
CA ALA A 132 -18.29 -5.45 2.09
C ALA A 132 -19.04 -4.31 1.37
N LEU A 133 -19.96 -3.62 2.07
CA LEU A 133 -20.75 -2.57 1.45
C LEU A 133 -19.89 -1.34 1.12
N SER A 134 -19.09 -0.87 2.08
CA SER A 134 -18.16 0.22 1.87
C SER A 134 -17.13 -0.12 0.78
N SER A 135 -16.58 -1.33 0.82
CA SER A 135 -15.64 -1.82 -0.21
C SER A 135 -16.26 -1.82 -1.60
N LYS A 136 -17.49 -2.29 -1.73
CA LYS A 136 -18.22 -2.28 -3.00
C LYS A 136 -18.44 -0.87 -3.53
N ILE A 137 -18.85 0.07 -2.68
CA ILE A 137 -19.05 1.48 -3.07
C ILE A 137 -17.73 2.09 -3.54
N VAL A 138 -16.64 1.90 -2.81
CA VAL A 138 -15.30 2.38 -3.21
C VAL A 138 -14.90 1.81 -4.57
N ALA A 139 -15.02 0.50 -4.76
CA ALA A 139 -14.66 -0.15 -6.02
C ALA A 139 -15.51 0.35 -7.20
N GLN A 140 -16.84 0.53 -7.00
CA GLN A 140 -17.74 1.08 -8.00
C GLN A 140 -17.40 2.53 -8.35
N THR A 141 -17.05 3.35 -7.36
CA THR A 141 -16.66 4.75 -7.56
C THR A 141 -15.38 4.85 -8.39
N ILE A 142 -14.36 4.06 -8.06
CA ILE A 142 -13.10 4.01 -8.83
C ILE A 142 -13.38 3.56 -10.27
N GLN A 143 -14.15 2.48 -10.46
CA GLN A 143 -14.48 1.95 -11.78
C GLN A 143 -15.27 2.95 -12.64
N ALA A 144 -16.15 3.75 -12.02
CA ALA A 144 -16.94 4.78 -12.71
C ALA A 144 -16.08 5.97 -13.16
N ILE A 145 -14.99 6.29 -12.43
CA ILE A 145 -14.05 7.36 -12.81
C ILE A 145 -13.17 6.89 -13.97
N ASP A 146 -12.44 5.79 -13.78
CA ASP A 146 -11.62 5.17 -14.84
C ASP A 146 -11.44 3.66 -14.54
N PRO A 147 -12.02 2.76 -15.36
CA PRO A 147 -11.90 1.33 -15.15
C PRO A 147 -10.48 0.76 -15.36
N SER A 148 -9.54 1.56 -15.83
CA SER A 148 -8.12 1.17 -15.95
C SER A 148 -7.33 1.35 -14.65
N ILE A 149 -7.85 2.13 -13.69
CA ILE A 149 -7.23 2.34 -12.38
C ILE A 149 -7.35 1.05 -11.55
N MET A 150 -6.26 0.64 -10.92
CA MET A 150 -6.25 -0.51 -10.02
C MET A 150 -6.58 -0.10 -8.58
N LEU A 151 -7.24 -0.98 -7.83
CA LEU A 151 -7.42 -0.82 -6.40
C LEU A 151 -6.37 -1.66 -5.64
N TYR A 152 -5.53 -1.01 -4.83
CA TYR A 152 -4.67 -1.67 -3.86
C TYR A 152 -5.43 -1.88 -2.56
N GLY A 153 -5.43 -3.09 -2.04
CA GLY A 153 -6.15 -3.42 -0.80
C GLY A 153 -5.54 -4.59 -0.06
N LEU A 154 -5.82 -4.66 1.24
CA LEU A 154 -5.30 -5.71 2.12
C LEU A 154 -5.63 -7.11 1.57
N SER A 155 -4.61 -7.96 1.51
CA SER A 155 -4.76 -9.33 1.01
C SER A 155 -5.90 -10.07 1.71
N GLY A 156 -6.77 -10.72 0.92
CA GLY A 156 -7.91 -11.48 1.39
C GLY A 156 -9.08 -10.66 1.96
N SER A 157 -9.01 -9.32 1.95
CA SER A 157 -10.05 -8.41 2.48
C SER A 157 -11.29 -8.29 1.60
N HIS A 158 -12.31 -7.59 2.11
CA HIS A 158 -13.47 -7.20 1.32
C HIS A 158 -13.11 -6.23 0.20
N SER A 159 -12.12 -5.33 0.38
CA SER A 159 -11.66 -4.43 -0.68
C SER A 159 -11.28 -5.18 -1.95
N ILE A 160 -10.54 -6.27 -1.80
CA ILE A 160 -10.14 -7.13 -2.91
C ILE A 160 -11.32 -7.95 -3.47
N LYS A 161 -12.13 -8.55 -2.59
CA LYS A 161 -13.26 -9.39 -3.01
C LYS A 161 -14.30 -8.62 -3.81
N GLU A 162 -14.67 -7.43 -3.32
CA GLU A 162 -15.70 -6.60 -3.97
C GLU A 162 -15.17 -5.97 -5.28
N ALA A 163 -13.90 -5.58 -5.35
CA ALA A 163 -13.29 -5.12 -6.59
C ALA A 163 -13.29 -6.22 -7.66
N LYS A 164 -12.82 -7.43 -7.31
CA LYS A 164 -12.84 -8.59 -8.21
C LYS A 164 -14.27 -8.95 -8.66
N ALA A 165 -15.26 -8.85 -7.77
CA ALA A 165 -16.66 -9.17 -8.05
C ALA A 165 -17.30 -8.27 -9.13
N ILE A 166 -16.84 -7.02 -9.26
CA ILE A 166 -17.32 -6.10 -10.32
C ILE A 166 -16.37 -6.00 -11.52
N GLY A 167 -15.27 -6.79 -11.54
CA GLY A 167 -14.28 -6.78 -12.62
C GLY A 167 -13.31 -5.60 -12.60
N LEU A 168 -13.18 -4.88 -11.48
CA LEU A 168 -12.12 -3.90 -11.28
C LEU A 168 -10.80 -4.61 -10.98
N ARG A 169 -9.72 -4.24 -11.69
CA ARG A 169 -8.38 -4.73 -11.36
C ARG A 169 -8.03 -4.37 -9.93
N SER A 170 -7.58 -5.34 -9.16
CA SER A 170 -7.18 -5.15 -7.78
C SER A 170 -5.85 -5.85 -7.52
N VAL A 171 -5.06 -5.29 -6.61
CA VAL A 171 -3.74 -5.76 -6.23
C VAL A 171 -3.75 -6.04 -4.74
N GLU A 172 -3.37 -7.26 -4.36
CA GLU A 172 -3.39 -7.71 -2.97
C GLU A 172 -2.14 -7.21 -2.25
N GLU A 173 -2.38 -6.39 -1.23
CA GLU A 173 -1.34 -5.71 -0.46
C GLU A 173 -1.01 -6.44 0.82
N VAL A 174 0.29 -6.51 1.11
CA VAL A 174 0.85 -6.90 2.40
C VAL A 174 1.77 -5.79 2.94
N PHE A 175 2.17 -5.88 4.20
CA PHE A 175 2.91 -4.82 4.88
C PHE A 175 4.24 -5.33 5.44
N ALA A 176 5.32 -4.62 5.13
CA ALA A 176 6.66 -4.95 5.59
C ALA A 176 6.88 -4.60 7.08
N ASP A 177 6.25 -3.52 7.54
CA ASP A 177 6.48 -2.86 8.84
C ASP A 177 5.31 -2.98 9.82
N ARG A 178 4.35 -3.90 9.55
CA ARG A 178 3.15 -4.10 10.37
C ARG A 178 2.98 -5.56 10.77
N THR A 179 2.52 -5.79 11.99
CA THR A 179 2.08 -7.11 12.43
C THR A 179 0.63 -7.39 12.10
N TYR A 180 0.24 -8.65 12.13
CA TYR A 180 -1.08 -9.14 11.74
C TYR A 180 -1.77 -9.88 12.88
N GLN A 181 -3.08 -9.83 12.89
CA GLN A 181 -3.96 -10.64 13.74
C GLN A 181 -4.35 -11.96 13.03
N ALA A 182 -4.79 -12.96 13.78
CA ALA A 182 -5.19 -14.27 13.24
C ALA A 182 -6.33 -14.21 12.19
N ASN A 183 -7.11 -13.13 12.16
CA ASN A 183 -8.14 -12.90 11.15
C ASN A 183 -7.64 -12.22 9.86
N GLY A 184 -6.31 -12.03 9.71
CA GLY A 184 -5.69 -11.38 8.57
C GLY A 184 -5.70 -9.85 8.60
N GLN A 185 -6.27 -9.23 9.62
CA GLN A 185 -6.27 -7.78 9.77
C GLN A 185 -4.95 -7.29 10.38
N LEU A 186 -4.59 -6.05 10.07
CA LEU A 186 -3.44 -5.41 10.70
C LEU A 186 -3.69 -5.20 12.19
N THR A 187 -2.65 -5.39 12.98
CA THR A 187 -2.69 -5.06 14.41
C THR A 187 -2.93 -3.56 14.58
N PRO A 188 -3.89 -3.14 15.45
CA PRO A 188 -4.15 -1.72 15.70
C PRO A 188 -2.90 -0.96 16.12
N ARG A 189 -2.64 0.20 15.52
CA ARG A 189 -1.39 0.98 15.72
C ARG A 189 -1.14 1.42 17.17
N TYR A 190 -2.16 1.49 18.02
CA TYR A 190 -2.02 1.84 19.44
C TYR A 190 -1.47 0.70 20.32
N LEU A 191 -1.30 -0.50 19.77
CA LEU A 191 -0.67 -1.61 20.47
C LEU A 191 0.84 -1.60 20.22
N ASP A 192 1.63 -1.82 21.27
CA ASP A 192 3.10 -1.71 21.25
C ASP A 192 3.79 -2.61 20.21
N HIS A 193 3.15 -3.74 19.88
CA HIS A 193 3.66 -4.73 18.92
C HIS A 193 3.08 -4.56 17.51
N ALA A 194 2.43 -3.45 17.21
CA ALA A 194 1.80 -3.22 15.90
C ALA A 194 2.79 -2.92 14.77
N LEU A 195 3.99 -2.42 15.13
CA LEU A 195 5.00 -2.00 14.17
C LEU A 195 6.25 -2.88 14.27
N ILE A 196 6.78 -3.28 13.12
CA ILE A 196 8.09 -3.89 12.98
C ILE A 196 9.07 -2.78 12.65
N LYS A 197 10.09 -2.60 13.48
CA LYS A 197 11.09 -1.54 13.35
C LYS A 197 12.47 -2.07 12.95
N ASP A 198 12.68 -3.36 13.13
CA ASP A 198 13.92 -4.03 12.77
C ASP A 198 13.91 -4.36 11.27
N PRO A 199 14.91 -3.88 10.49
CA PRO A 199 14.97 -4.13 9.05
C PRO A 199 15.10 -5.60 8.67
N ASP A 200 15.81 -6.40 9.47
CA ASP A 200 15.97 -7.84 9.21
C ASP A 200 14.66 -8.58 9.46
N GLU A 201 13.93 -8.26 10.53
CA GLU A 201 12.61 -8.82 10.82
C GLU A 201 11.62 -8.47 9.72
N SER A 202 11.61 -7.21 9.29
CA SER A 202 10.78 -6.74 8.18
C SER A 202 11.05 -7.49 6.88
N ALA A 203 12.32 -7.63 6.50
CA ALA A 203 12.71 -8.34 5.29
C ALA A 203 12.37 -9.83 5.35
N GLN A 204 12.55 -10.48 6.51
CA GLN A 204 12.17 -11.89 6.70
C GLN A 204 10.66 -12.09 6.59
N GLN A 205 9.85 -11.18 7.15
CA GLN A 205 8.40 -11.21 7.01
C GLN A 205 8.00 -11.13 5.54
N VAL A 206 8.57 -10.19 4.78
CA VAL A 206 8.28 -10.04 3.35
C VAL A 206 8.69 -11.28 2.55
N LEU A 207 9.86 -11.85 2.82
CA LEU A 207 10.28 -13.09 2.15
C LEU A 207 9.31 -14.23 2.40
N SER A 208 8.80 -14.42 3.62
CA SER A 208 7.78 -15.43 3.92
C SER A 208 6.49 -15.16 3.13
N MET A 209 6.04 -13.91 3.07
CA MET A 209 4.83 -13.54 2.31
C MET A 209 4.99 -13.75 0.80
N VAL A 210 6.17 -13.47 0.24
CA VAL A 210 6.41 -13.57 -1.21
C VAL A 210 6.73 -15.00 -1.66
N LEU A 211 7.54 -15.73 -0.87
CA LEU A 211 8.02 -17.06 -1.26
C LEU A 211 7.08 -18.18 -0.79
N ASP A 212 6.57 -18.06 0.45
CA ASP A 212 5.78 -19.10 1.09
C ASP A 212 4.28 -18.80 1.03
N GLN A 213 3.90 -17.56 0.67
CA GLN A 213 2.51 -17.05 0.68
C GLN A 213 1.86 -17.16 2.06
N GLU A 214 2.63 -17.03 3.09
CA GLU A 214 2.21 -17.12 4.49
C GLU A 214 2.83 -16.03 5.33
N ILE A 215 2.13 -15.66 6.42
CA ILE A 215 2.64 -14.75 7.43
C ILE A 215 2.36 -15.31 8.82
N LYS A 216 3.33 -15.15 9.72
CA LYS A 216 3.17 -15.43 11.14
C LYS A 216 2.54 -14.23 11.83
N THR A 217 1.36 -14.43 12.39
CA THR A 217 0.65 -13.41 13.16
C THR A 217 1.28 -13.20 14.53
N HIS A 218 0.88 -12.12 15.22
CA HIS A 218 1.41 -11.80 16.55
C HIS A 218 1.23 -12.92 17.58
N ASP A 219 0.12 -13.66 17.52
CA ASP A 219 -0.15 -14.80 18.41
C ASP A 219 0.53 -16.11 17.99
N GLY A 220 1.31 -16.06 16.90
CA GLY A 220 2.07 -17.21 16.38
C GLY A 220 1.32 -18.08 15.38
N THR A 221 0.08 -17.75 15.03
CA THR A 221 -0.70 -18.45 14.00
C THR A 221 -0.10 -18.16 12.61
N MET A 222 -0.02 -19.16 11.74
CA MET A 222 0.31 -18.96 10.32
C MET A 222 -0.98 -18.74 9.54
N ILE A 223 -1.03 -17.69 8.74
CA ILE A 223 -2.16 -17.40 7.84
C ILE A 223 -1.66 -17.24 6.41
N ALA A 224 -2.45 -17.70 5.45
CA ALA A 224 -2.15 -17.52 4.03
C ALA A 224 -2.40 -16.06 3.61
N VAL A 225 -1.51 -15.54 2.78
CA VAL A 225 -1.62 -14.21 2.15
C VAL A 225 -1.23 -14.31 0.68
N ASN A 226 -1.75 -13.40 -0.15
CA ASN A 226 -1.26 -13.20 -1.50
C ASN A 226 -0.53 -11.86 -1.55
N ALA A 227 0.78 -11.88 -1.81
CA ALA A 227 1.61 -10.67 -1.86
C ALA A 227 1.83 -10.28 -3.33
N GLU A 228 1.07 -9.28 -3.81
CA GLU A 228 1.25 -8.67 -5.13
C GLU A 228 1.94 -7.30 -5.00
N THR A 229 1.74 -6.62 -3.87
CA THR A 229 2.46 -5.39 -3.48
C THR A 229 2.78 -5.38 -2.00
N VAL A 230 3.93 -4.84 -1.64
CA VAL A 230 4.38 -4.68 -0.25
C VAL A 230 4.42 -3.21 0.12
N CYS A 231 3.67 -2.83 1.15
CA CYS A 231 3.69 -1.47 1.68
C CYS A 231 4.81 -1.28 2.71
N ILE A 232 5.49 -0.13 2.59
CA ILE A 232 6.37 0.43 3.62
C ILE A 232 5.82 1.81 3.97
N HIS A 233 5.62 2.09 5.27
CA HIS A 233 5.22 3.43 5.67
C HIS A 233 6.42 4.36 5.82
N GLY A 234 6.29 5.59 5.31
CA GLY A 234 7.33 6.62 5.38
C GLY A 234 7.34 7.42 6.68
N ASP A 235 6.39 7.22 7.58
CA ASP A 235 6.09 8.08 8.73
C ASP A 235 6.86 7.73 10.03
N HIS A 236 7.90 6.89 9.94
CA HIS A 236 8.74 6.54 11.08
C HIS A 236 10.25 6.67 10.75
N PRO A 237 11.10 6.86 11.78
CA PRO A 237 12.53 7.14 11.57
C PRO A 237 13.28 6.05 10.81
N GLU A 238 12.88 4.80 10.99
CA GLU A 238 13.53 3.62 10.41
C GLU A 238 13.11 3.32 8.96
N ALA A 239 12.14 4.08 8.42
CA ALA A 239 11.51 3.81 7.11
C ALA A 239 12.53 3.67 5.95
N ILE A 240 13.52 4.56 5.89
CA ILE A 240 14.54 4.55 4.83
C ILE A 240 15.43 3.32 4.95
N GLU A 241 15.80 2.95 6.18
CA GLU A 241 16.66 1.78 6.43
C GLU A 241 15.93 0.49 6.09
N ILE A 242 14.65 0.37 6.50
CA ILE A 242 13.79 -0.76 6.14
C ILE A 242 13.64 -0.85 4.61
N ALA A 243 13.30 0.25 3.93
CA ALA A 243 13.13 0.25 2.48
C ALA A 243 14.40 -0.18 1.73
N LYS A 244 15.55 0.37 2.11
CA LYS A 244 16.84 0.03 1.53
C LYS A 244 17.23 -1.42 1.79
N HIS A 245 17.03 -1.90 3.02
CA HIS A 245 17.34 -3.27 3.40
C HIS A 245 16.44 -4.26 2.65
N LEU A 246 15.13 -4.01 2.62
CA LEU A 246 14.17 -4.83 1.87
C LEU A 246 14.50 -4.87 0.38
N PHE A 247 14.74 -3.72 -0.24
CA PHE A 247 15.11 -3.61 -1.66
C PHE A 247 16.36 -4.48 -1.96
N THR A 248 17.40 -4.37 -1.13
CA THR A 248 18.63 -5.13 -1.30
C THR A 248 18.40 -6.64 -1.11
N THR A 249 17.59 -7.00 -0.11
CA THR A 249 17.25 -8.41 0.18
C THR A 249 16.49 -9.04 -0.98
N LEU A 250 15.46 -8.37 -1.53
CA LEU A 250 14.71 -8.88 -2.68
C LEU A 250 15.61 -9.09 -3.90
N GLN A 251 16.54 -8.18 -4.17
CA GLN A 251 17.53 -8.34 -5.24
C GLN A 251 18.44 -9.55 -5.02
N GLN A 252 18.91 -9.79 -3.78
CA GLN A 252 19.72 -10.96 -3.44
C GLN A 252 18.97 -12.29 -3.68
N TYR A 253 17.64 -12.27 -3.46
CA TYR A 253 16.76 -13.40 -3.74
C TYR A 253 16.28 -13.46 -5.20
N LYS A 254 16.80 -12.58 -6.09
CA LYS A 254 16.45 -12.50 -7.51
C LYS A 254 14.95 -12.27 -7.75
N ILE A 255 14.28 -11.59 -6.84
CA ILE A 255 12.89 -11.16 -6.97
C ILE A 255 12.92 -9.80 -7.66
N GLU A 256 12.24 -9.70 -8.81
CA GLU A 256 12.17 -8.45 -9.58
C GLU A 256 11.25 -7.44 -8.87
N ILE A 257 11.72 -6.22 -8.66
CA ILE A 257 10.89 -5.15 -8.10
C ILE A 257 10.31 -4.34 -9.24
N LYS A 258 8.98 -4.41 -9.40
CA LYS A 258 8.27 -3.66 -10.44
C LYS A 258 6.79 -3.49 -10.09
N GLN A 259 6.18 -2.45 -10.63
CA GLN A 259 4.74 -2.21 -10.55
C GLN A 259 3.93 -3.31 -11.26
N PRO A 260 2.69 -3.62 -10.79
CA PRO A 260 1.81 -4.64 -11.38
C PRO A 260 1.29 -4.27 -12.77
#